data_a1251d6c0b9599f86fe04029ff844284
#
_entry.id   a1251d6c0b9599f86fe04029ff844284
#
_cell.length_a   1.000
_cell.length_b   1.000
_cell.length_c   1.000
_cell.angle_alpha   90.00
_cell.angle_beta   90.00
_cell.angle_gamma   90.00
#
_symmetry.space_group_name_H-M   'P 1'
#
loop_
_entity.id
_entity.type
_entity.pdbx_description
1 polymer ?
#
loop_
_entity_poly.entity_id
_entity_poly.type
_entity_poly.pdbx_seq_one_letter_code
_entity_poly.pdbx_strand_id
1 'polypeptide(L)'
;MTTTSVALRSLLTLIVARANGPSEAIAQAEPWPRWLKWAVIAVGTLAALRLSSSAPAAASAKQPEEEEEDADPPRDFTPTQLRKYNGTKPADSGATGFGADEPTPIFVALQGEVFDVSRAADHYGPAGEYHLFAGRDATRAFAKLSFDEADLDSPQTGDLNAGERDTLNDWYEKYKYYKQYPVVGRLSVPPSNLRLSMEELRKYDGNGEPPDGRLHAPIFIAVRRKIYDMSYGGVDFYKPGATYNIFAGRDASRALGKMSFQPEDIDSLELSDLTATQIKTLDDWDKKFAEKYPVVGELVLG
;
A
#
# COMPACT_ATOMS: atom_id res chain seq x y z
N MET A 1 -48.57 -15.19 25.22
CA MET A 1 -48.18 -13.78 24.84
C MET A 1 -47.36 -13.11 25.94
N THR A 2 -46.29 -13.70 26.47
CA THR A 2 -45.57 -13.12 27.63
C THR A 2 -44.05 -13.28 27.59
N THR A 3 -43.48 -13.97 26.62
CA THR A 3 -42.02 -14.21 26.55
C THR A 3 -41.27 -13.18 25.73
N THR A 4 -41.91 -12.50 24.79
CA THR A 4 -41.26 -11.47 23.94
C THR A 4 -41.05 -10.13 24.64
N SER A 5 -41.92 -9.82 25.63
CA SER A 5 -41.85 -8.53 26.35
C SER A 5 -40.70 -8.45 27.36
N VAL A 6 -40.30 -9.57 27.96
CA VAL A 6 -39.20 -9.62 28.94
C VAL A 6 -37.84 -9.47 28.25
N ALA A 7 -37.66 -10.09 27.08
CA ALA A 7 -36.43 -9.99 26.31
C ALA A 7 -36.18 -8.55 25.79
N LEU A 8 -37.25 -7.83 25.38
CA LEU A 8 -37.12 -6.45 24.92
C LEU A 8 -36.77 -5.49 26.06
N ARG A 9 -37.30 -5.68 27.24
CA ARG A 9 -36.98 -4.85 28.43
C ARG A 9 -35.53 -5.04 28.87
N SER A 10 -35.01 -6.26 28.84
CA SER A 10 -33.61 -6.54 29.18
C SER A 10 -32.63 -5.91 28.15
N LEU A 11 -33.02 -5.87 26.88
CA LEU A 11 -32.20 -5.20 25.83
C LEU A 11 -32.15 -3.69 26.00
N LEU A 12 -33.29 -3.04 26.34
CA LEU A 12 -33.34 -1.61 26.59
C LEU A 12 -32.52 -1.20 27.82
N THR A 13 -32.53 -2.02 28.88
CA THR A 13 -31.75 -1.73 30.09
C THR A 13 -30.25 -1.81 29.82
N LEU A 14 -29.79 -2.71 28.95
CA LEU A 14 -28.37 -2.78 28.54
C LEU A 14 -27.93 -1.59 27.69
N ILE A 15 -28.80 -1.07 26.82
CA ILE A 15 -28.50 0.10 25.98
C ILE A 15 -28.40 1.38 26.82
N VAL A 16 -29.26 1.54 27.80
CA VAL A 16 -29.28 2.72 28.70
C VAL A 16 -28.09 2.68 29.69
N ALA A 17 -27.68 1.50 30.15
CA ALA A 17 -26.52 1.36 31.03
C ALA A 17 -25.20 1.72 30.34
N ARG A 18 -25.11 1.54 29.01
CA ARG A 18 -23.90 1.89 28.24
C ARG A 18 -23.77 3.39 27.96
N ALA A 19 -24.84 4.15 28.09
CA ALA A 19 -24.80 5.61 27.91
C ALA A 19 -24.25 6.36 29.15
N ASN A 20 -24.16 5.72 30.33
CA ASN A 20 -23.86 6.39 31.58
C ASN A 20 -22.66 5.84 32.38
N GLY A 21 -21.64 5.12 31.75
CA GLY A 21 -20.35 4.65 32.37
C GLY A 21 -20.51 3.68 33.50
N PRO A 22 -19.49 3.11 34.17
CA PRO A 22 -18.25 2.52 33.72
C PRO A 22 -18.18 0.96 33.77
N SER A 23 -17.11 0.42 33.26
CA SER A 23 -16.77 -0.87 32.64
C SER A 23 -16.63 -2.13 33.53
N GLU A 24 -17.35 -2.38 34.59
CA GLU A 24 -17.11 -3.57 35.43
C GLU A 24 -18.16 -4.71 35.38
N ALA A 25 -19.25 -4.58 34.63
CA ALA A 25 -20.35 -5.55 34.67
C ALA A 25 -20.35 -6.58 33.53
N ILE A 26 -19.35 -6.62 32.64
CA ILE A 26 -19.38 -7.45 31.41
C ILE A 26 -18.51 -8.72 31.50
N ALA A 27 -17.84 -8.96 32.58
CA ALA A 27 -16.85 -10.05 32.71
C ALA A 27 -17.42 -11.48 32.94
N GLN A 28 -18.73 -11.69 33.03
CA GLN A 28 -19.33 -12.99 33.36
C GLN A 28 -20.52 -13.39 32.48
N ALA A 29 -20.49 -13.10 31.17
CA ALA A 29 -21.51 -13.61 30.25
C ALA A 29 -20.94 -14.75 29.39
N GLU A 30 -21.60 -15.89 29.45
CA GLU A 30 -21.37 -17.10 28.63
C GLU A 30 -21.17 -16.75 27.12
N PRO A 31 -20.35 -17.50 26.38
CA PRO A 31 -19.98 -17.16 25.01
C PRO A 31 -21.19 -17.29 24.07
N TRP A 32 -21.67 -16.18 23.62
CA TRP A 32 -22.72 -16.08 22.61
C TRP A 32 -22.24 -16.67 21.28
N PRO A 33 -23.07 -17.42 20.54
CA PRO A 33 -22.71 -17.94 19.24
C PRO A 33 -22.36 -16.80 18.26
N ARG A 34 -21.33 -17.02 17.46
CA ARG A 34 -20.70 -15.99 16.60
C ARG A 34 -21.69 -15.21 15.71
N TRP A 35 -22.74 -15.87 15.20
CA TRP A 35 -23.75 -15.23 14.36
C TRP A 35 -24.64 -14.21 15.11
N LEU A 36 -24.83 -14.35 16.41
CA LEU A 36 -25.65 -13.43 17.21
C LEU A 36 -24.94 -12.09 17.48
N LYS A 37 -23.62 -12.05 17.44
CA LYS A 37 -22.83 -10.80 17.56
C LYS A 37 -23.07 -9.88 16.38
N TRP A 38 -23.34 -10.42 15.22
CA TRP A 38 -23.62 -9.65 13.99
C TRP A 38 -25.06 -9.13 13.90
N ALA A 39 -26.02 -9.84 14.46
CA ALA A 39 -27.43 -9.42 14.49
C ALA A 39 -27.64 -8.15 15.35
N VAL A 40 -26.84 -7.96 16.42
CA VAL A 40 -26.95 -6.78 17.29
C VAL A 40 -26.44 -5.52 16.61
N ILE A 41 -25.43 -5.62 15.75
CA ILE A 41 -24.91 -4.48 14.99
C ILE A 41 -25.88 -4.02 13.91
N ALA A 42 -26.58 -4.93 13.24
CA ALA A 42 -27.57 -4.60 12.21
C ALA A 42 -28.82 -3.90 12.76
N VAL A 43 -29.25 -4.22 13.98
CA VAL A 43 -30.43 -3.60 14.61
C VAL A 43 -30.11 -2.18 15.16
N GLY A 44 -28.87 -1.95 15.59
CA GLY A 44 -28.44 -0.64 16.10
C GLY A 44 -28.43 0.46 15.03
N THR A 45 -28.02 0.11 13.82
CA THR A 45 -27.99 1.05 12.69
C THR A 45 -29.37 1.41 12.13
N LEU A 46 -30.33 0.48 12.18
CA LEU A 46 -31.71 0.74 11.74
C LEU A 46 -32.52 1.60 12.74
N ALA A 47 -32.19 1.56 14.03
CA ALA A 47 -32.84 2.37 15.04
C ALA A 47 -32.36 3.85 15.00
N ALA A 48 -31.09 4.09 14.65
CA ALA A 48 -30.54 5.44 14.52
C ALA A 48 -31.13 6.19 13.32
N LEU A 49 -31.47 5.48 12.22
CA LEU A 49 -32.06 6.06 11.02
C LEU A 49 -33.55 6.44 11.17
N ARG A 50 -34.29 5.92 12.17
CA ARG A 50 -35.70 6.20 12.37
C ARG A 50 -36.01 7.32 13.38
N LEU A 51 -35.00 7.79 14.11
CA LEU A 51 -35.19 8.86 15.12
C LEU A 51 -34.89 10.29 14.57
N SER A 52 -34.50 10.43 13.30
CA SER A 52 -34.18 11.73 12.70
C SER A 52 -35.22 12.25 11.72
N SER A 53 -36.44 11.67 11.66
CA SER A 53 -37.50 12.11 10.74
C SER A 53 -38.61 12.88 11.42
N SER A 54 -38.28 14.00 12.05
CA SER A 54 -39.30 15.05 12.33
C SER A 54 -38.63 16.41 12.53
N ALA A 55 -38.42 17.14 11.44
CA ALA A 55 -38.27 18.59 11.48
C ALA A 55 -38.64 19.18 10.11
N PRO A 56 -39.20 20.40 10.05
CA PRO A 56 -39.92 20.93 8.90
C PRO A 56 -38.97 21.46 7.82
N ALA A 57 -39.50 21.45 6.59
CA ALA A 57 -38.86 21.98 5.41
C ALA A 57 -38.46 23.45 5.56
N ALA A 58 -37.20 23.77 5.42
CA ALA A 58 -36.70 25.05 4.95
C ALA A 58 -35.20 24.96 4.54
N ALA A 59 -34.92 25.53 3.38
CA ALA A 59 -33.62 25.89 2.83
C ALA A 59 -32.69 24.73 2.39
N SER A 60 -32.60 24.61 1.08
CA SER A 60 -31.49 23.99 0.34
C SER A 60 -30.14 24.50 0.85
N ALA A 61 -29.58 23.87 1.83
CA ALA A 61 -28.16 23.98 2.14
C ALA A 61 -27.44 23.01 1.22
N LYS A 62 -26.64 23.53 0.29
CA LYS A 62 -25.59 22.77 -0.41
C LYS A 62 -24.89 21.92 0.63
N GLN A 63 -24.95 20.59 0.47
CA GLN A 63 -24.06 19.70 1.18
C GLN A 63 -22.64 20.21 0.92
N PRO A 64 -21.75 20.26 1.93
CA PRO A 64 -20.35 20.41 1.65
C PRO A 64 -19.99 19.25 0.72
N GLU A 65 -19.52 19.55 -0.48
CA GLU A 65 -18.73 18.61 -1.26
C GLU A 65 -17.62 18.21 -0.28
N GLU A 66 -17.63 16.95 0.18
CA GLU A 66 -16.46 16.36 0.80
C GLU A 66 -15.38 16.56 -0.25
N GLU A 67 -14.42 17.45 0.02
CA GLU A 67 -13.20 17.56 -0.73
C GLU A 67 -12.62 16.13 -0.67
N GLU A 68 -12.72 15.38 -1.79
CA GLU A 68 -11.93 14.18 -1.97
C GLU A 68 -10.50 14.66 -1.77
N GLU A 69 -9.93 14.38 -0.59
CA GLU A 69 -8.49 14.52 -0.39
C GLU A 69 -7.86 13.81 -1.58
N ASP A 70 -7.06 14.54 -2.37
CA ASP A 70 -6.35 14.04 -3.54
C ASP A 70 -5.50 12.84 -3.08
N ALA A 71 -6.12 11.66 -3.10
CA ALA A 71 -5.44 10.43 -2.74
C ALA A 71 -4.32 10.23 -3.76
N ASP A 72 -3.12 9.99 -3.28
CA ASP A 72 -1.98 9.66 -4.14
C ASP A 72 -2.39 8.59 -5.17
N PRO A 73 -2.07 8.77 -6.45
CA PRO A 73 -2.46 7.82 -7.48
C PRO A 73 -1.89 6.42 -7.16
N PRO A 74 -2.64 5.35 -7.47
CA PRO A 74 -2.16 3.99 -7.24
C PRO A 74 -0.80 3.74 -7.90
N ARG A 75 0.09 3.01 -7.20
CA ARG A 75 1.46 2.73 -7.66
C ARG A 75 1.85 1.27 -7.52
N ASP A 76 2.93 0.87 -8.22
CA ASP A 76 3.52 -0.44 -8.04
C ASP A 76 4.40 -0.47 -6.76
N PHE A 77 4.31 -1.56 -6.01
CA PHE A 77 5.10 -1.82 -4.81
C PHE A 77 5.95 -3.07 -4.99
N THR A 78 7.19 -3.01 -4.55
CA THR A 78 7.96 -4.23 -4.28
C THR A 78 7.60 -4.77 -2.88
N PRO A 79 7.83 -6.05 -2.59
CA PRO A 79 7.67 -6.59 -1.23
C PRO A 79 8.48 -5.80 -0.18
N THR A 80 9.70 -5.38 -0.53
CA THR A 80 10.56 -4.58 0.36
C THR A 80 9.99 -3.19 0.64
N GLN A 81 9.39 -2.55 -0.36
CA GLN A 81 8.73 -1.25 -0.18
C GLN A 81 7.46 -1.39 0.65
N LEU A 82 6.65 -2.44 0.38
CA LEU A 82 5.41 -2.69 1.12
C LEU A 82 5.66 -2.84 2.62
N ARG A 83 6.74 -3.50 3.04
CA ARG A 83 7.12 -3.69 4.46
C ARG A 83 7.29 -2.40 5.25
N LYS A 84 7.51 -1.27 4.58
CA LYS A 84 7.60 0.05 5.23
C LYS A 84 6.24 0.58 5.73
N TYR A 85 5.13 0.00 5.26
CA TYR A 85 3.76 0.43 5.53
C TYR A 85 3.07 -0.50 6.53
N ASN A 86 3.61 -0.58 7.74
CA ASN A 86 3.19 -1.52 8.78
C ASN A 86 2.62 -0.83 10.05
N GLY A 87 2.35 0.47 10.00
CA GLY A 87 1.81 1.22 11.13
C GLY A 87 2.81 1.55 12.22
N THR A 88 4.10 1.22 12.04
CA THR A 88 5.14 1.60 13.00
C THR A 88 5.72 2.97 12.65
N LYS A 89 6.32 3.63 13.62
CA LYS A 89 7.10 4.84 13.36
C LYS A 89 8.38 4.45 12.62
N PRO A 90 8.73 5.12 11.53
CA PRO A 90 9.98 4.84 10.82
C PRO A 90 11.17 5.16 11.72
N ALA A 91 12.16 4.27 11.72
CA ALA A 91 13.40 4.49 12.46
C ALA A 91 14.23 5.64 11.86
N ASP A 92 13.99 5.98 10.59
CA ASP A 92 14.66 7.05 9.86
C ASP A 92 13.63 7.79 8.99
N SER A 93 13.36 9.06 9.30
CA SER A 93 12.34 9.89 8.64
C SER A 93 12.65 10.20 7.17
N GLY A 94 13.88 9.96 6.72
CA GLY A 94 14.30 10.27 5.34
C GLY A 94 13.83 9.27 4.29
N ALA A 95 13.48 8.06 4.68
CA ALA A 95 13.25 6.96 3.73
C ALA A 95 11.79 6.79 3.28
N THR A 96 10.82 7.30 4.05
CA THR A 96 9.39 7.06 3.80
C THR A 96 8.61 8.27 3.30
N GLY A 97 9.17 9.48 3.45
CA GLY A 97 8.45 10.73 3.16
C GLY A 97 7.44 11.12 4.25
N PHE A 98 7.26 10.29 5.28
CA PHE A 98 6.42 10.61 6.45
C PHE A 98 7.24 11.31 7.53
N GLY A 99 6.59 12.15 8.34
CA GLY A 99 7.24 12.81 9.48
C GLY A 99 7.82 11.79 10.47
N ALA A 100 8.95 12.11 11.10
CA ALA A 100 9.63 11.20 12.03
C ALA A 100 8.77 10.76 13.23
N ASP A 101 7.74 11.51 13.55
CA ASP A 101 6.87 11.27 14.71
C ASP A 101 5.52 10.62 14.37
N GLU A 102 5.20 10.45 13.07
CA GLU A 102 3.94 9.86 12.65
C GLU A 102 4.11 8.38 12.29
N PRO A 103 3.16 7.51 12.69
CA PRO A 103 3.18 6.12 12.24
C PRO A 103 2.94 6.07 10.73
N THR A 104 3.59 5.12 10.05
CA THR A 104 3.31 4.88 8.63
C THR A 104 1.88 4.39 8.43
N PRO A 105 1.26 4.62 7.26
CA PRO A 105 0.04 3.92 6.88
C PRO A 105 0.19 2.40 7.00
N ILE A 106 -0.93 1.71 7.10
CA ILE A 106 -0.95 0.25 7.22
C ILE A 106 -1.50 -0.31 5.91
N PHE A 107 -0.63 -0.99 5.14
CA PHE A 107 -1.01 -1.62 3.89
C PHE A 107 -0.93 -3.13 4.01
N VAL A 108 -1.85 -3.83 3.33
CA VAL A 108 -1.86 -5.30 3.20
C VAL A 108 -2.06 -5.65 1.74
N ALA A 109 -1.21 -6.52 1.19
CA ALA A 109 -1.44 -7.02 -0.15
C ALA A 109 -2.27 -8.31 -0.13
N LEU A 110 -3.19 -8.42 -1.07
CA LEU A 110 -4.09 -9.56 -1.26
C LEU A 110 -4.37 -9.75 -2.75
N GLN A 111 -4.04 -10.90 -3.30
CA GLN A 111 -4.17 -11.22 -4.73
C GLN A 111 -3.51 -10.18 -5.65
N GLY A 112 -2.35 -9.66 -5.23
CA GLY A 112 -1.59 -8.67 -5.99
C GLY A 112 -2.09 -7.23 -5.90
N GLU A 113 -3.25 -6.97 -5.29
CA GLU A 113 -3.70 -5.61 -4.95
C GLU A 113 -3.22 -5.21 -3.55
N VAL A 114 -2.82 -3.96 -3.40
CA VAL A 114 -2.39 -3.38 -2.11
C VAL A 114 -3.51 -2.52 -1.57
N PHE A 115 -4.01 -2.89 -0.40
CA PHE A 115 -5.12 -2.22 0.28
C PHE A 115 -4.61 -1.37 1.45
N ASP A 116 -5.11 -0.15 1.56
CA ASP A 116 -4.92 0.68 2.75
C ASP A 116 -5.93 0.28 3.83
N VAL A 117 -5.41 -0.33 4.90
CA VAL A 117 -6.20 -0.75 6.06
C VAL A 117 -5.96 0.15 7.28
N SER A 118 -5.38 1.35 7.11
CA SER A 118 -5.02 2.27 8.20
C SER A 118 -6.20 2.60 9.09
N ARG A 119 -7.41 2.72 8.53
CA ARG A 119 -8.63 2.95 9.33
C ARG A 119 -9.02 1.80 10.25
N ALA A 120 -8.36 0.64 10.11
CA ALA A 120 -8.53 -0.52 10.98
C ALA A 120 -7.26 -0.80 11.82
N ALA A 121 -6.56 0.27 12.24
CA ALA A 121 -5.33 0.19 13.02
C ALA A 121 -5.49 -0.60 14.33
N ASP A 122 -6.70 -0.65 14.92
CA ASP A 122 -6.99 -1.49 16.09
C ASP A 122 -6.79 -2.99 15.81
N HIS A 123 -6.90 -3.42 14.55
CA HIS A 123 -6.72 -4.81 14.14
C HIS A 123 -5.35 -5.06 13.50
N TYR A 124 -4.90 -4.18 12.61
CA TYR A 124 -3.69 -4.36 11.80
C TYR A 124 -2.47 -3.60 12.32
N GLY A 125 -2.68 -2.63 13.20
CA GLY A 125 -1.58 -1.86 13.80
C GLY A 125 -0.71 -2.72 14.72
N PRO A 126 0.41 -2.17 15.22
CA PRO A 126 1.41 -2.92 15.99
C PRO A 126 0.89 -3.65 17.22
N ALA A 127 -0.22 -3.19 17.83
CA ALA A 127 -0.87 -3.84 18.95
C ALA A 127 -2.08 -4.72 18.55
N GLY A 128 -2.43 -4.78 17.28
CA GLY A 128 -3.59 -5.50 16.76
C GLY A 128 -3.32 -7.00 16.60
N GLU A 129 -4.38 -7.79 16.60
CA GLU A 129 -4.31 -9.25 16.43
C GLU A 129 -3.83 -9.70 15.04
N TYR A 130 -3.98 -8.83 14.05
CA TYR A 130 -3.59 -9.05 12.64
C TYR A 130 -2.35 -8.24 12.24
N HIS A 131 -1.57 -7.72 13.20
CA HIS A 131 -0.36 -6.93 12.93
C HIS A 131 0.65 -7.66 12.03
N LEU A 132 0.63 -9.00 12.05
CA LEU A 132 1.51 -9.84 11.25
C LEU A 132 1.33 -9.64 9.74
N PHE A 133 0.14 -9.23 9.30
CA PHE A 133 -0.19 -9.00 7.90
C PHE A 133 0.19 -7.59 7.42
N ALA A 134 0.44 -6.66 8.34
CA ALA A 134 0.76 -5.28 8.02
C ALA A 134 2.10 -5.18 7.27
N GLY A 135 2.08 -4.50 6.12
CA GLY A 135 3.24 -4.36 5.24
C GLY A 135 3.61 -5.63 4.48
N ARG A 136 2.70 -6.60 4.32
CA ARG A 136 3.02 -7.91 3.76
C ARG A 136 1.99 -8.40 2.73
N ASP A 137 2.41 -9.35 1.90
CA ASP A 137 1.49 -10.14 1.10
C ASP A 137 0.88 -11.24 1.97
N ALA A 138 -0.40 -11.10 2.27
CA ALA A 138 -1.16 -12.03 3.09
C ALA A 138 -2.01 -13.01 2.27
N THR A 139 -1.85 -13.06 0.95
CA THR A 139 -2.67 -13.86 0.04
C THR A 139 -2.77 -15.32 0.49
N ARG A 140 -1.63 -15.98 0.68
CA ARG A 140 -1.59 -17.39 1.08
C ARG A 140 -2.08 -17.59 2.52
N ALA A 141 -1.71 -16.69 3.42
CA ALA A 141 -2.12 -16.74 4.82
C ALA A 141 -3.65 -16.64 4.97
N PHE A 142 -4.30 -15.76 4.22
CA PHE A 142 -5.77 -15.66 4.23
C PHE A 142 -6.45 -16.87 3.58
N ALA A 143 -5.91 -17.41 2.49
CA ALA A 143 -6.44 -18.61 1.88
C ALA A 143 -6.49 -19.78 2.88
N LYS A 144 -5.44 -19.94 3.67
CA LYS A 144 -5.25 -21.04 4.62
C LYS A 144 -5.74 -20.73 6.04
N LEU A 145 -6.23 -19.51 6.29
CA LEU A 145 -6.55 -19.01 7.63
C LEU A 145 -5.37 -19.21 8.61
N SER A 146 -4.17 -18.94 8.12
CA SER A 146 -2.90 -19.20 8.81
C SER A 146 -2.28 -17.92 9.36
N PHE A 147 -1.59 -18.05 10.49
CA PHE A 147 -0.71 -17.01 11.05
C PHE A 147 0.77 -17.44 10.97
N ASP A 148 1.07 -18.46 10.18
CA ASP A 148 2.44 -18.93 9.99
C ASP A 148 3.21 -17.95 9.10
N GLU A 149 4.43 -17.60 9.52
CA GLU A 149 5.37 -16.79 8.74
C GLU A 149 5.65 -17.35 7.35
N ALA A 150 5.60 -18.69 7.19
CA ALA A 150 5.84 -19.36 5.93
C ALA A 150 4.72 -19.10 4.89
N ASP A 151 3.54 -18.70 5.33
CA ASP A 151 2.41 -18.37 4.46
C ASP A 151 2.34 -16.87 4.11
N LEU A 152 3.26 -16.05 4.65
CA LEU A 152 3.37 -14.63 4.36
C LEU A 152 4.44 -14.35 3.29
N ASP A 153 4.19 -13.35 2.45
CA ASP A 153 5.05 -12.97 1.33
C ASP A 153 5.38 -14.15 0.40
N SER A 154 4.52 -15.17 0.40
CA SER A 154 4.67 -16.35 -0.43
C SER A 154 3.91 -16.18 -1.75
N PRO A 155 4.60 -16.22 -2.90
CA PRO A 155 3.94 -16.16 -4.20
C PRO A 155 3.24 -17.47 -4.58
N GLN A 156 3.37 -18.53 -3.75
CA GLN A 156 2.84 -19.86 -4.04
C GLN A 156 1.35 -19.93 -3.70
N THR A 157 0.51 -19.94 -4.72
CA THR A 157 -0.95 -20.14 -4.61
C THR A 157 -1.46 -21.28 -5.47
N GLY A 158 -0.60 -21.89 -6.30
CA GLY A 158 -0.97 -22.94 -7.23
C GLY A 158 -1.36 -24.27 -6.53
N ASP A 159 -0.85 -24.49 -5.32
CA ASP A 159 -1.13 -25.68 -4.49
C ASP A 159 -2.38 -25.53 -3.59
N LEU A 160 -3.03 -24.36 -3.58
CA LEU A 160 -4.25 -24.16 -2.82
C LEU A 160 -5.37 -25.05 -3.34
N ASN A 161 -6.08 -25.72 -2.43
CA ASN A 161 -7.26 -26.50 -2.77
C ASN A 161 -8.48 -25.60 -3.07
N ALA A 162 -9.61 -26.17 -3.50
CA ALA A 162 -10.78 -25.39 -3.87
C ALA A 162 -11.35 -24.57 -2.69
N GLY A 163 -11.45 -25.17 -1.49
CA GLY A 163 -11.96 -24.47 -0.30
C GLY A 163 -11.05 -23.33 0.15
N GLU A 164 -9.72 -23.48 0.04
CA GLU A 164 -8.75 -22.42 0.33
C GLU A 164 -8.87 -21.27 -0.68
N ARG A 165 -9.10 -21.57 -1.97
CA ARG A 165 -9.37 -20.55 -2.99
C ARG A 165 -10.68 -19.81 -2.74
N ASP A 166 -11.74 -20.52 -2.35
CA ASP A 166 -13.03 -19.91 -2.00
C ASP A 166 -12.85 -18.99 -0.78
N THR A 167 -12.14 -19.43 0.25
CA THR A 167 -11.82 -18.63 1.44
C THR A 167 -11.03 -17.36 1.06
N LEU A 168 -10.05 -17.47 0.15
CA LEU A 168 -9.29 -16.32 -0.35
C LEU A 168 -10.18 -15.31 -1.06
N ASN A 169 -11.09 -15.79 -1.92
CA ASN A 169 -12.04 -14.93 -2.63
C ASN A 169 -12.97 -14.21 -1.66
N ASP A 170 -13.48 -14.91 -0.63
CA ASP A 170 -14.33 -14.29 0.41
C ASP A 170 -13.60 -13.16 1.13
N TRP A 171 -12.30 -13.34 1.44
CA TRP A 171 -11.48 -12.29 2.04
C TRP A 171 -11.26 -11.12 1.10
N TYR A 172 -10.96 -11.39 -0.18
CA TYR A 172 -10.77 -10.35 -1.19
C TYR A 172 -12.05 -9.51 -1.37
N GLU A 173 -13.23 -10.17 -1.51
CA GLU A 173 -14.52 -9.48 -1.58
C GLU A 173 -14.80 -8.66 -0.33
N LYS A 174 -14.45 -9.20 0.85
CA LYS A 174 -14.59 -8.50 2.12
C LYS A 174 -13.77 -7.22 2.16
N TYR A 175 -12.52 -7.25 1.69
CA TYR A 175 -11.67 -6.06 1.64
C TYR A 175 -12.20 -5.05 0.64
N LYS A 176 -12.47 -5.48 -0.57
CA LYS A 176 -12.79 -4.62 -1.70
C LYS A 176 -14.20 -4.04 -1.65
N TYR A 177 -15.20 -4.87 -1.32
CA TYR A 177 -16.60 -4.49 -1.45
C TYR A 177 -17.30 -4.23 -0.11
N TYR A 178 -17.01 -5.00 0.93
CA TYR A 178 -17.68 -4.83 2.23
C TYR A 178 -16.98 -3.81 3.12
N LYS A 179 -15.68 -3.91 3.24
CA LYS A 179 -14.87 -2.95 3.99
C LYS A 179 -14.51 -1.73 3.16
N GLN A 180 -14.53 -1.85 1.84
CA GLN A 180 -14.18 -0.79 0.92
C GLN A 180 -12.84 -0.13 1.28
N TYR A 181 -11.82 -0.96 1.55
CA TYR A 181 -10.47 -0.45 1.75
C TYR A 181 -9.94 0.12 0.42
N PRO A 182 -9.37 1.32 0.42
CA PRO A 182 -8.78 1.89 -0.78
C PRO A 182 -7.71 0.97 -1.36
N VAL A 183 -7.73 0.78 -2.68
CA VAL A 183 -6.65 0.11 -3.41
C VAL A 183 -5.61 1.17 -3.74
N VAL A 184 -4.45 1.11 -3.08
CA VAL A 184 -3.36 2.09 -3.22
C VAL A 184 -2.28 1.65 -4.20
N GLY A 185 -2.44 0.45 -4.78
CA GLY A 185 -1.51 -0.01 -5.80
C GLY A 185 -1.51 -1.50 -6.03
N ARG A 186 -0.44 -1.98 -6.68
CA ARG A 186 -0.22 -3.40 -6.97
C ARG A 186 1.12 -3.87 -6.42
N LEU A 187 1.12 -5.08 -5.89
CA LEU A 187 2.34 -5.76 -5.48
C LEU A 187 2.90 -6.54 -6.67
N SER A 188 4.13 -6.28 -7.02
CA SER A 188 4.83 -7.04 -8.06
C SER A 188 6.32 -7.18 -7.73
N VAL A 189 6.94 -8.23 -8.25
CA VAL A 189 8.36 -8.47 -8.08
C VAL A 189 9.09 -7.89 -9.30
N PRO A 190 10.05 -6.95 -9.10
CA PRO A 190 10.81 -6.42 -10.22
C PRO A 190 11.68 -7.51 -10.85
N PRO A 191 12.00 -7.41 -12.14
CA PRO A 191 12.99 -8.28 -12.75
C PRO A 191 14.33 -8.16 -12.01
N SER A 192 15.17 -9.16 -12.11
CA SER A 192 16.50 -9.17 -11.48
C SER A 192 17.54 -9.73 -12.44
N ASN A 193 18.81 -9.38 -12.18
CA ASN A 193 19.97 -9.86 -12.95
C ASN A 193 19.92 -9.54 -14.46
N LEU A 194 19.23 -8.47 -14.84
CA LEU A 194 19.24 -8.02 -16.23
C LEU A 194 20.65 -7.56 -16.61
N ARG A 195 21.02 -7.82 -17.85
CA ARG A 195 22.25 -7.34 -18.47
C ARG A 195 21.86 -6.64 -19.77
N LEU A 196 21.83 -5.30 -19.75
CA LEU A 196 21.35 -4.52 -20.88
C LEU A 196 22.47 -3.69 -21.47
N SER A 197 22.52 -3.64 -22.80
CA SER A 197 23.28 -2.61 -23.52
C SER A 197 22.58 -1.25 -23.43
N MET A 198 23.27 -0.19 -23.83
CA MET A 198 22.67 1.15 -23.93
C MET A 198 21.45 1.18 -24.86
N GLU A 199 21.50 0.44 -25.95
CA GLU A 199 20.37 0.36 -26.91
C GLU A 199 19.16 -0.37 -26.32
N GLU A 200 19.40 -1.45 -25.58
CA GLU A 200 18.33 -2.18 -24.90
C GLU A 200 17.73 -1.38 -23.76
N LEU A 201 18.54 -0.65 -23.00
CA LEU A 201 18.08 0.21 -21.91
C LEU A 201 17.07 1.27 -22.39
N ARG A 202 17.26 1.82 -23.59
CA ARG A 202 16.37 2.83 -24.19
C ARG A 202 14.92 2.37 -24.40
N LYS A 203 14.68 1.05 -24.41
CA LYS A 203 13.33 0.49 -24.52
C LYS A 203 12.50 0.64 -23.25
N TYR A 204 13.13 1.01 -22.16
CA TYR A 204 12.51 1.12 -20.83
C TYR A 204 12.38 2.58 -20.40
N ASP A 205 11.75 3.38 -21.25
CA ASP A 205 11.57 4.83 -21.07
C ASP A 205 10.19 5.23 -20.54
N GLY A 206 9.36 4.23 -20.17
CA GLY A 206 8.00 4.44 -19.70
C GLY A 206 6.94 4.57 -20.81
N ASN A 207 7.34 4.46 -22.10
CA ASN A 207 6.44 4.48 -23.24
C ASN A 207 6.06 3.05 -23.64
N GLY A 208 5.25 2.36 -23.04
CA GLY A 208 4.88 1.01 -23.39
C GLY A 208 3.67 0.53 -22.63
N GLU A 209 3.25 -0.70 -22.90
CA GLU A 209 2.22 -1.34 -22.11
C GLU A 209 2.82 -1.83 -20.79
N PRO A 210 2.10 -1.65 -19.66
CA PRO A 210 2.51 -2.26 -18.41
C PRO A 210 2.55 -3.79 -18.54
N PRO A 211 3.56 -4.45 -17.99
CA PRO A 211 3.55 -5.90 -17.88
C PRO A 211 2.40 -6.41 -16.99
N ASP A 212 2.01 -7.67 -17.17
CA ASP A 212 0.96 -8.30 -16.36
C ASP A 212 1.21 -8.08 -14.85
N GLY A 213 0.16 -7.66 -14.16
CA GLY A 213 0.20 -7.41 -12.71
C GLY A 213 0.83 -6.07 -12.31
N ARG A 214 1.22 -5.22 -13.25
CA ARG A 214 1.75 -3.87 -13.00
C ARG A 214 0.80 -2.78 -13.47
N LEU A 215 0.94 -1.60 -12.87
CA LEU A 215 0.16 -0.41 -13.24
C LEU A 215 0.88 0.44 -14.28
N HIS A 216 2.22 0.38 -14.31
CA HIS A 216 3.03 1.27 -15.12
C HIS A 216 4.02 0.49 -15.99
N ALA A 217 4.27 1.02 -17.20
CA ALA A 217 5.36 0.55 -18.02
C ALA A 217 6.71 0.75 -17.31
N PRO A 218 7.69 -0.14 -17.51
CA PRO A 218 8.99 -0.02 -16.86
C PRO A 218 9.72 1.25 -17.25
N ILE A 219 10.29 1.93 -16.26
CA ILE A 219 11.15 3.11 -16.44
C ILE A 219 12.50 2.79 -15.81
N PHE A 220 13.50 2.51 -16.63
CA PHE A 220 14.84 2.17 -16.13
C PHE A 220 15.79 3.36 -16.30
N ILE A 221 16.64 3.55 -15.30
CA ILE A 221 17.75 4.52 -15.35
C ILE A 221 19.01 3.83 -14.89
N ALA A 222 20.09 3.97 -15.65
CA ALA A 222 21.39 3.48 -15.22
C ALA A 222 22.17 4.58 -14.47
N VAL A 223 22.76 4.20 -13.33
CA VAL A 223 23.69 5.04 -12.56
C VAL A 223 24.85 4.15 -12.13
N ARG A 224 26.07 4.54 -12.47
CA ARG A 224 27.28 3.74 -12.22
C ARG A 224 27.12 2.30 -12.67
N ARG A 225 26.52 2.12 -13.86
CA ARG A 225 26.21 0.83 -14.48
C ARG A 225 25.14 -0.01 -13.76
N LYS A 226 24.65 0.38 -12.59
CA LYS A 226 23.49 -0.26 -11.95
C LYS A 226 22.23 0.25 -12.63
N ILE A 227 21.30 -0.63 -12.94
CA ILE A 227 20.00 -0.29 -13.53
C ILE A 227 18.95 -0.29 -12.44
N TYR A 228 18.31 0.86 -12.25
CA TYR A 228 17.24 1.09 -11.28
C TYR A 228 15.89 1.12 -11.99
N ASP A 229 14.86 0.49 -11.42
CA ASP A 229 13.49 0.57 -11.93
C ASP A 229 12.72 1.69 -11.20
N MET A 230 12.56 2.81 -11.88
CA MET A 230 11.88 4.00 -11.36
C MET A 230 10.37 3.85 -11.32
N SER A 231 9.77 2.85 -11.99
CA SER A 231 8.33 2.63 -11.96
C SER A 231 7.82 2.19 -10.58
N TYR A 232 8.72 1.78 -9.68
CA TYR A 232 8.40 1.54 -8.27
C TYR A 232 8.58 2.79 -7.40
N GLY A 233 7.67 3.76 -7.55
CA GLY A 233 7.61 4.97 -6.71
C GLY A 233 8.34 6.19 -7.28
N GLY A 234 8.74 6.16 -8.54
CA GLY A 234 9.34 7.29 -9.26
C GLY A 234 8.55 7.74 -10.49
N VAL A 235 7.39 7.13 -10.76
CA VAL A 235 6.60 7.37 -11.98
C VAL A 235 6.35 8.86 -12.19
N ASP A 236 5.94 9.60 -11.18
CA ASP A 236 5.58 11.02 -11.31
C ASP A 236 6.76 11.92 -11.68
N PHE A 237 7.98 11.46 -11.42
CA PHE A 237 9.20 12.19 -11.76
C PHE A 237 9.77 11.81 -13.13
N TYR A 238 9.59 10.55 -13.57
CA TYR A 238 10.32 9.99 -14.70
C TYR A 238 9.44 9.51 -15.85
N LYS A 239 8.10 9.44 -15.68
CA LYS A 239 7.18 9.07 -16.77
C LYS A 239 7.27 10.02 -17.97
N PRO A 240 6.81 9.65 -19.16
CA PRO A 240 6.70 10.53 -20.29
C PRO A 240 6.00 11.85 -19.94
N GLY A 241 6.65 12.97 -20.25
CA GLY A 241 6.17 14.31 -19.92
C GLY A 241 6.53 14.83 -18.51
N ALA A 242 7.12 14.01 -17.64
CA ALA A 242 7.62 14.47 -16.34
C ALA A 242 8.96 15.15 -16.44
N THR A 243 9.32 15.94 -15.39
CA THR A 243 10.51 16.81 -15.35
C THR A 243 11.82 16.07 -15.62
N TYR A 244 11.97 14.84 -15.11
CA TYR A 244 13.19 14.05 -15.22
C TYR A 244 13.07 12.92 -16.24
N ASN A 245 12.05 12.93 -17.09
CA ASN A 245 11.87 11.93 -18.16
C ASN A 245 13.09 11.82 -19.09
N ILE A 246 13.87 12.90 -19.22
CA ILE A 246 15.10 12.94 -20.03
C ILE A 246 16.11 11.83 -19.63
N PHE A 247 16.05 11.30 -18.40
CA PHE A 247 16.91 10.22 -17.92
C PHE A 247 16.31 8.83 -18.15
N ALA A 248 15.03 8.74 -18.45
CA ALA A 248 14.35 7.45 -18.65
C ALA A 248 14.94 6.68 -19.85
N GLY A 249 15.28 5.41 -19.64
CA GLY A 249 15.93 4.58 -20.64
C GLY A 249 17.42 4.93 -20.90
N ARG A 250 18.10 5.64 -19.99
CA ARG A 250 19.43 6.18 -20.26
C ARG A 250 20.39 6.00 -19.07
N ASP A 251 21.70 6.14 -19.34
CA ASP A 251 22.69 6.33 -18.30
C ASP A 251 22.73 7.81 -17.88
N ALA A 252 22.42 8.05 -16.61
CA ALA A 252 22.38 9.38 -16.04
C ALA A 252 23.61 9.70 -15.17
N SER A 253 24.62 8.84 -15.13
CA SER A 253 25.76 8.96 -14.21
C SER A 253 26.45 10.31 -14.27
N ARG A 254 26.88 10.71 -15.46
CA ARG A 254 27.59 11.98 -15.67
C ARG A 254 26.69 13.18 -15.39
N ALA A 255 25.46 13.13 -15.90
CA ALA A 255 24.46 14.16 -15.72
C ALA A 255 24.14 14.42 -14.24
N LEU A 256 23.96 13.37 -13.45
CA LEU A 256 23.72 13.48 -12.00
C LEU A 256 24.94 14.01 -11.24
N GLY A 257 26.15 13.56 -11.59
CA GLY A 257 27.38 14.05 -10.97
C GLY A 257 27.59 15.55 -11.22
N LYS A 258 27.27 16.02 -12.41
CA LYS A 258 27.40 17.43 -12.81
C LYS A 258 26.15 18.28 -12.46
N MET A 259 25.05 17.66 -11.99
CA MET A 259 23.73 18.30 -11.85
C MET A 259 23.30 18.99 -13.15
N SER A 260 23.45 18.28 -14.28
CA SER A 260 23.29 18.79 -15.65
C SER A 260 22.12 18.10 -16.36
N PHE A 261 21.42 18.84 -17.20
CA PHE A 261 20.41 18.34 -18.13
C PHE A 261 20.89 18.45 -19.60
N GLN A 262 22.17 18.69 -19.79
CA GLN A 262 22.72 18.84 -21.15
C GLN A 262 22.78 17.48 -21.85
N PRO A 263 22.39 17.38 -23.11
CA PRO A 263 22.38 16.12 -23.87
C PRO A 263 23.74 15.41 -23.90
N GLU A 264 24.84 16.15 -23.89
CA GLU A 264 26.21 15.61 -23.88
C GLU A 264 26.62 14.95 -22.57
N ASP A 265 25.90 15.22 -21.49
CA ASP A 265 26.12 14.59 -20.18
C ASP A 265 25.25 13.34 -19.96
N ILE A 266 24.25 13.12 -20.84
CA ILE A 266 23.36 11.97 -20.79
C ILE A 266 23.89 10.88 -21.73
N ASP A 267 23.82 9.62 -21.29
CA ASP A 267 24.42 8.47 -21.98
C ASP A 267 25.97 8.57 -22.11
N SER A 268 26.58 9.48 -21.38
CA SER A 268 28.04 9.60 -21.36
C SER A 268 28.62 8.77 -20.19
N LEU A 269 29.41 7.78 -20.55
CA LEU A 269 30.10 6.90 -19.59
C LEU A 269 31.43 7.45 -19.11
N GLU A 270 31.84 8.62 -19.67
CA GLU A 270 33.08 9.30 -19.28
C GLU A 270 32.90 10.01 -17.94
N LEU A 271 33.59 9.53 -16.93
CA LEU A 271 33.55 10.09 -15.55
C LEU A 271 34.92 10.50 -15.04
N SER A 272 35.99 10.28 -15.81
CA SER A 272 37.37 10.52 -15.36
C SER A 272 37.71 12.03 -15.22
N ASP A 273 36.99 12.91 -15.92
CA ASP A 273 37.14 14.36 -15.85
C ASP A 273 36.29 15.03 -14.77
N LEU A 274 35.46 14.25 -14.06
CA LEU A 274 34.66 14.78 -12.98
C LEU A 274 35.51 15.17 -11.78
N THR A 275 35.22 16.35 -11.22
CA THR A 275 35.87 16.80 -9.99
C THR A 275 35.48 15.94 -8.79
N ALA A 276 36.26 15.98 -7.71
CA ALA A 276 35.95 15.26 -6.47
C ALA A 276 34.57 15.61 -5.89
N THR A 277 34.11 16.85 -6.04
CA THR A 277 32.78 17.28 -5.62
C THR A 277 31.70 16.65 -6.48
N GLN A 278 31.89 16.57 -7.79
CA GLN A 278 30.95 15.95 -8.71
C GLN A 278 30.86 14.42 -8.51
N ILE A 279 32.00 13.77 -8.24
CA ILE A 279 32.02 12.36 -7.88
C ILE A 279 31.23 12.13 -6.59
N LYS A 280 31.45 12.97 -5.56
CA LYS A 280 30.66 12.88 -4.32
C LYS A 280 29.17 13.07 -4.57
N THR A 281 28.79 14.03 -5.40
CA THR A 281 27.38 14.24 -5.77
C THR A 281 26.79 13.01 -6.45
N LEU A 282 27.55 12.37 -7.34
CA LEU A 282 27.13 11.12 -7.98
C LEU A 282 26.99 9.97 -6.98
N ASP A 283 27.91 9.86 -6.01
CA ASP A 283 27.81 8.85 -4.93
C ASP A 283 26.55 9.07 -4.08
N ASP A 284 26.24 10.31 -3.74
CA ASP A 284 25.05 10.67 -2.97
C ASP A 284 23.76 10.31 -3.74
N TRP A 285 23.74 10.48 -5.07
CA TRP A 285 22.61 10.09 -5.91
C TRP A 285 22.49 8.57 -6.03
N ASP A 286 23.60 7.84 -6.27
CA ASP A 286 23.59 6.37 -6.35
C ASP A 286 23.05 5.76 -5.05
N LYS A 287 23.47 6.30 -3.90
CA LYS A 287 22.95 5.89 -2.59
C LYS A 287 21.44 6.13 -2.46
N LYS A 288 20.96 7.35 -2.79
CA LYS A 288 19.53 7.68 -2.74
C LYS A 288 18.69 6.78 -3.66
N PHE A 289 19.20 6.47 -4.84
CA PHE A 289 18.51 5.58 -5.76
C PHE A 289 18.43 4.15 -5.21
N ALA A 290 19.53 3.64 -4.64
CA ALA A 290 19.56 2.32 -4.03
C ALA A 290 18.63 2.18 -2.81
N GLU A 291 18.40 3.25 -2.05
CA GLU A 291 17.47 3.28 -0.92
C GLU A 291 16.00 3.31 -1.36
N LYS A 292 15.72 3.89 -2.53
CA LYS A 292 14.36 4.20 -2.97
C LYS A 292 13.84 3.24 -4.04
N TYR A 293 14.69 2.80 -4.97
CA TYR A 293 14.31 2.05 -6.15
C TYR A 293 14.98 0.68 -6.19
N PRO A 294 14.31 -0.37 -6.70
CA PRO A 294 14.95 -1.66 -6.86
C PRO A 294 16.03 -1.64 -7.94
N VAL A 295 17.13 -2.29 -7.66
CA VAL A 295 18.17 -2.60 -8.67
C VAL A 295 17.71 -3.82 -9.45
N VAL A 296 17.56 -3.68 -10.76
CA VAL A 296 17.07 -4.74 -11.65
C VAL A 296 18.17 -5.41 -12.49
N GLY A 297 19.35 -4.80 -12.55
CA GLY A 297 20.45 -5.36 -13.33
C GLY A 297 21.63 -4.41 -13.47
N GLU A 298 22.46 -4.69 -14.47
CA GLU A 298 23.63 -3.91 -14.81
C GLU A 298 23.68 -3.53 -16.30
N LEU A 299 24.23 -2.36 -16.58
CA LEU A 299 24.55 -1.91 -17.92
C LEU A 299 25.83 -2.61 -18.39
N VAL A 300 25.76 -3.32 -19.52
CA VAL A 300 26.91 -3.95 -20.16
C VAL A 300 27.44 -3.07 -21.29
N LEU A 301 28.77 -2.93 -21.34
CA LEU A 301 29.44 -2.24 -22.44
C LEU A 301 29.71 -3.28 -23.51
N GLY A 302 29.21 -3.03 -24.71
CA GLY A 302 29.48 -3.86 -25.89
C GLY A 302 30.94 -3.73 -26.35
#